data_8d8ef620a82c833126d244cd32de633b
#
_entry.id   8d8ef620a82c833126d244cd32de633b
#
_cell.length_a   1.000
_cell.length_b   1.000
_cell.length_c   1.000
_cell.angle_alpha   90.00
_cell.angle_beta   90.00
_cell.angle_gamma   90.00
#
_symmetry.space_group_name_H-M   'P 1'
#
loop_
_entity.id
_entity.type
_entity.pdbx_description
1 polymer ?
#
loop_
_entity_poly.entity_id
_entity_poly.type
_entity_poly.pdbx_seq_one_letter_code
_entity_poly.pdbx_strand_id
1 'polypeptide(L)'
;MKTKYKKNEVLTAVLFLAPSVLLWLFWFLYPALKSMRLSFYDYSFINPERQKFVGLDNYIRLFQDSAFLDALKHTFILAFVVVAFISVLAFIIAVLLEGNIRGKTFFRTVCFMPYIISSVAVSIFFMYFFVKGGLGTRLFMLFGAEDTTWFTNKNYALFFVAIIYIWQQLGFYMILYRSEERRVGKEC
;
A
#
# COMPACT_ATOMS: atom_id res chain seq x y z
N MET A 1 32.17 19.73 6.66
CA MET A 1 33.29 18.75 6.79
C MET A 1 33.22 17.78 5.61
N LYS A 2 34.16 17.85 4.64
CA LYS A 2 34.25 16.87 3.54
C LYS A 2 35.02 15.66 4.08
N THR A 3 34.31 14.60 4.42
CA THR A 3 34.91 13.30 4.81
C THR A 3 35.57 12.70 3.57
N LYS A 4 36.90 12.75 3.49
CA LYS A 4 37.66 12.00 2.51
C LYS A 4 37.57 10.52 2.87
N TYR A 5 36.60 9.81 2.28
CA TYR A 5 36.57 8.34 2.37
C TYR A 5 37.89 7.78 1.78
N LYS A 6 38.56 6.91 2.52
CA LYS A 6 39.75 6.23 2.02
C LYS A 6 39.32 5.35 0.84
N LYS A 7 40.13 5.28 -0.23
CA LYS A 7 39.82 4.50 -1.46
C LYS A 7 39.38 3.06 -1.13
N ASN A 8 39.95 2.46 -0.08
CA ASN A 8 39.62 1.11 0.36
C ASN A 8 38.19 1.00 0.93
N GLU A 9 37.71 2.01 1.62
CA GLU A 9 36.33 2.02 2.15
C GLU A 9 35.31 2.09 1.02
N VAL A 10 35.57 2.90 0.00
CA VAL A 10 34.71 2.99 -1.19
C VAL A 10 34.72 1.67 -1.96
N LEU A 11 35.90 1.08 -2.17
CA LEU A 11 36.01 -0.22 -2.86
C LEU A 11 35.26 -1.32 -2.10
N THR A 12 35.42 -1.37 -0.79
CA THR A 12 34.71 -2.33 0.06
C THR A 12 33.18 -2.12 -0.04
N ALA A 13 32.71 -0.86 0.05
CA ALA A 13 31.30 -0.56 -0.10
C ALA A 13 30.75 -0.97 -1.47
N VAL A 14 31.49 -0.70 -2.56
CA VAL A 14 31.08 -1.10 -3.90
C VAL A 14 31.01 -2.62 -4.04
N LEU A 15 32.00 -3.37 -3.53
CA LEU A 15 32.01 -4.82 -3.59
C LEU A 15 30.85 -5.45 -2.83
N PHE A 16 30.48 -4.92 -1.66
CA PHE A 16 29.33 -5.41 -0.90
C PHE A 16 27.99 -5.03 -1.51
N LEU A 17 27.88 -3.87 -2.16
CA LEU A 17 26.66 -3.43 -2.82
C LEU A 17 26.48 -4.04 -4.21
N ALA A 18 27.58 -4.39 -4.90
CA ALA A 18 27.54 -4.86 -6.28
C ALA A 18 26.54 -6.02 -6.53
N PRO A 19 26.47 -7.09 -5.72
CA PRO A 19 25.54 -8.19 -5.93
C PRO A 19 24.06 -7.70 -5.90
N SER A 20 23.71 -6.89 -4.91
CA SER A 20 22.35 -6.35 -4.78
C SER A 20 21.99 -5.41 -5.92
N VAL A 21 22.93 -4.53 -6.33
CA VAL A 21 22.72 -3.60 -7.44
C VAL A 21 22.58 -4.37 -8.76
N LEU A 22 23.40 -5.38 -9.01
CA LEU A 22 23.31 -6.21 -10.22
C LEU A 22 21.97 -6.95 -10.30
N LEU A 23 21.51 -7.55 -9.19
CA LEU A 23 20.19 -8.18 -9.13
C LEU A 23 19.07 -7.18 -9.39
N TRP A 24 19.14 -5.99 -8.79
CA TRP A 24 18.17 -4.93 -9.01
C TRP A 24 18.14 -4.44 -10.46
N LEU A 25 19.31 -4.25 -11.08
CA LEU A 25 19.42 -3.85 -12.49
C LEU A 25 18.80 -4.91 -13.41
N PHE A 26 19.08 -6.20 -13.17
CA PHE A 26 18.62 -7.28 -14.02
C PHE A 26 17.13 -7.61 -13.82
N TRP A 27 16.67 -7.70 -12.57
CA TRP A 27 15.31 -8.12 -12.27
C TRP A 27 14.28 -6.99 -12.22
N PHE A 28 14.72 -5.77 -11.98
CA PHE A 28 13.83 -4.62 -11.87
C PHE A 28 14.03 -3.62 -13.02
N LEU A 29 15.22 -3.06 -13.17
CA LEU A 29 15.46 -1.97 -14.12
C LEU A 29 15.33 -2.44 -15.58
N TYR A 30 15.91 -3.56 -15.93
CA TYR A 30 15.83 -4.09 -17.31
C TYR A 30 14.38 -4.38 -17.75
N PRO A 31 13.54 -5.13 -16.98
CA PRO A 31 12.13 -5.31 -17.34
C PRO A 31 11.34 -4.00 -17.37
N ALA A 32 11.61 -3.05 -16.46
CA ALA A 32 10.97 -1.75 -16.46
C ALA A 32 11.25 -0.95 -17.74
N LEU A 33 12.52 -0.87 -18.16
CA LEU A 33 12.90 -0.22 -19.41
C LEU A 33 12.32 -0.92 -20.64
N LYS A 34 12.28 -2.26 -20.63
CA LYS A 34 11.64 -3.04 -21.69
C LYS A 34 10.13 -2.77 -21.76
N SER A 35 9.45 -2.73 -20.63
CA SER A 35 8.01 -2.40 -20.56
C SER A 35 7.75 -0.97 -21.05
N MET A 36 8.58 -0.01 -20.64
CA MET A 36 8.51 1.36 -21.12
C MET A 36 8.68 1.46 -22.62
N ARG A 37 9.63 0.72 -23.21
CA ARG A 37 9.78 0.64 -24.67
C ARG A 37 8.56 0.01 -25.32
N LEU A 38 8.04 -1.12 -24.78
CA LEU A 38 6.89 -1.83 -25.34
C LEU A 38 5.62 -1.01 -25.29
N SER A 39 5.49 -0.04 -24.38
CA SER A 39 4.31 0.84 -24.30
C SER A 39 4.08 1.69 -25.55
N PHE A 40 5.12 1.88 -26.39
CA PHE A 40 5.03 2.58 -27.68
C PHE A 40 4.77 1.65 -28.88
N TYR A 41 4.59 0.35 -28.61
CA TYR A 41 4.34 -0.64 -29.64
C TYR A 41 2.97 -1.31 -29.41
N ASP A 42 2.30 -1.66 -30.51
CA ASP A 42 1.20 -2.62 -30.48
C ASP A 42 1.81 -4.02 -30.36
N TYR A 43 1.86 -4.51 -29.12
CA TYR A 43 2.53 -5.76 -28.76
C TYR A 43 1.51 -6.84 -28.42
N SER A 44 1.63 -7.99 -29.11
CA SER A 44 0.86 -9.19 -28.81
C SER A 44 1.76 -10.30 -28.26
N PHE A 45 1.40 -10.87 -27.12
CA PHE A 45 2.09 -12.05 -26.56
C PHE A 45 1.97 -13.29 -27.45
N ILE A 46 0.88 -13.36 -28.25
CA ILE A 46 0.61 -14.52 -29.15
C ILE A 46 1.49 -14.44 -30.40
N ASN A 47 1.73 -13.24 -30.93
CA ASN A 47 2.52 -13.00 -32.13
C ASN A 47 3.57 -11.91 -31.89
N PRO A 48 4.66 -12.21 -31.16
CA PRO A 48 5.68 -11.20 -30.82
C PRO A 48 6.39 -10.60 -32.03
N GLU A 49 6.39 -11.30 -33.19
CA GLU A 49 7.02 -10.86 -34.43
C GLU A 49 6.24 -9.77 -35.16
N ARG A 50 4.96 -9.61 -34.85
CA ARG A 50 4.07 -8.60 -35.47
C ARG A 50 4.01 -7.29 -34.70
N GLN A 51 5.10 -6.94 -34.00
CA GLN A 51 5.17 -5.68 -33.27
C GLN A 51 5.15 -4.50 -34.25
N LYS A 52 4.19 -3.59 -34.06
CA LYS A 52 4.10 -2.36 -34.84
C LYS A 52 4.34 -1.17 -33.90
N PHE A 53 5.20 -0.27 -34.29
CA PHE A 53 5.37 0.99 -33.57
C PHE A 53 4.14 1.87 -33.77
N VAL A 54 3.47 2.23 -32.66
CA VAL A 54 2.21 3.01 -32.65
C VAL A 54 2.38 4.36 -31.92
N GLY A 55 3.60 4.67 -31.48
CA GLY A 55 3.86 5.93 -30.77
C GLY A 55 3.00 6.06 -29.49
N LEU A 56 2.22 7.11 -29.41
CA LEU A 56 1.37 7.42 -28.24
C LEU A 56 -0.07 6.88 -28.31
N ASP A 57 -0.41 6.12 -29.35
CA ASP A 57 -1.77 5.64 -29.54
C ASP A 57 -2.29 4.78 -28.35
N ASN A 58 -1.41 3.99 -27.77
CA ASN A 58 -1.75 3.20 -26.57
C ASN A 58 -2.17 4.09 -25.39
N TYR A 59 -1.49 5.21 -25.21
CA TYR A 59 -1.82 6.18 -24.16
C TYR A 59 -3.12 6.92 -24.47
N ILE A 60 -3.35 7.29 -25.73
CA ILE A 60 -4.60 7.94 -26.15
C ILE A 60 -5.79 7.01 -25.91
N ARG A 61 -5.67 5.72 -26.29
CA ARG A 61 -6.72 4.71 -26.05
C ARG A 61 -6.95 4.51 -24.55
N LEU A 62 -5.87 4.48 -23.75
CA LEU A 62 -5.98 4.33 -22.31
C LEU A 62 -6.79 5.46 -21.66
N PHE A 63 -6.55 6.72 -22.06
CA PHE A 63 -7.31 7.86 -21.54
C PHE A 63 -8.72 8.00 -22.14
N GLN A 64 -9.07 7.22 -23.16
CA GLN A 64 -10.42 7.10 -23.69
C GLN A 64 -11.18 5.91 -23.09
N ASP A 65 -10.49 5.01 -22.39
CA ASP A 65 -11.10 3.85 -21.74
C ASP A 65 -11.76 4.26 -20.41
N SER A 66 -13.08 4.17 -20.37
CA SER A 66 -13.87 4.50 -19.18
C SER A 66 -13.51 3.61 -17.98
N ALA A 67 -13.19 2.34 -18.20
CA ALA A 67 -12.82 1.43 -17.13
C ALA A 67 -11.48 1.84 -16.49
N PHE A 68 -10.53 2.29 -17.29
CA PHE A 68 -9.27 2.84 -16.79
C PHE A 68 -9.47 4.13 -15.99
N LEU A 69 -10.26 5.06 -16.51
CA LEU A 69 -10.54 6.33 -15.82
C LEU A 69 -11.28 6.13 -14.50
N ASP A 70 -12.24 5.20 -14.46
CA ASP A 70 -12.93 4.84 -13.22
C ASP A 70 -11.98 4.19 -12.22
N ALA A 71 -11.10 3.27 -12.64
CA ALA A 71 -10.10 2.67 -11.79
C ALA A 71 -9.12 3.73 -11.24
N LEU A 72 -8.68 4.66 -12.08
CA LEU A 72 -7.80 5.76 -11.69
C LEU A 72 -8.47 6.66 -10.64
N LYS A 73 -9.72 7.06 -10.88
CA LYS A 73 -10.52 7.84 -9.93
C LYS A 73 -10.67 7.13 -8.58
N HIS A 74 -11.02 5.85 -8.59
CA HIS A 74 -11.16 5.06 -7.36
C HIS A 74 -9.83 4.94 -6.61
N THR A 75 -8.72 4.78 -7.34
CA THR A 75 -7.37 4.72 -6.76
C THR A 75 -7.01 6.04 -6.06
N PHE A 76 -7.25 7.18 -6.70
CA PHE A 76 -6.98 8.48 -6.08
C PHE A 76 -7.88 8.75 -4.87
N ILE A 77 -9.18 8.44 -4.97
CA ILE A 77 -10.11 8.59 -3.84
C ILE A 77 -9.64 7.72 -2.67
N LEU A 78 -9.34 6.43 -2.93
CA LEU A 78 -8.89 5.49 -1.91
C LEU A 78 -7.58 5.97 -1.27
N ALA A 79 -6.59 6.36 -2.08
CA ALA A 79 -5.30 6.84 -1.58
C ALA A 79 -5.47 8.08 -0.70
N PHE A 80 -6.25 9.08 -1.15
CA PHE A 80 -6.48 10.30 -0.38
C PHE A 80 -7.19 10.02 0.95
N VAL A 81 -8.28 9.25 0.90
CA VAL A 81 -9.06 8.88 2.10
C VAL A 81 -8.19 8.11 3.09
N VAL A 82 -7.52 7.07 2.60
CA VAL A 82 -6.67 6.22 3.45
C VAL A 82 -5.55 7.02 4.09
N VAL A 83 -4.80 7.81 3.32
CA VAL A 83 -3.68 8.62 3.84
C VAL A 83 -4.17 9.64 4.86
N ALA A 84 -5.27 10.35 4.58
CA ALA A 84 -5.82 11.34 5.50
C ALA A 84 -6.26 10.68 6.83
N PHE A 85 -7.04 9.62 6.77
CA PHE A 85 -7.54 8.95 7.97
C PHE A 85 -6.44 8.24 8.77
N ILE A 86 -5.53 7.52 8.10
CA ILE A 86 -4.40 6.87 8.78
C ILE A 86 -3.55 7.92 9.49
N SER A 87 -3.19 9.01 8.82
CA SER A 87 -2.34 10.05 9.39
C SER A 87 -2.94 10.65 10.65
N VAL A 88 -4.23 11.02 10.58
CA VAL A 88 -4.93 11.62 11.73
C VAL A 88 -5.10 10.61 12.86
N LEU A 89 -5.60 9.42 12.57
CA LEU A 89 -5.87 8.41 13.60
C LEU A 89 -4.57 7.91 14.25
N ALA A 90 -3.54 7.62 13.46
CA ALA A 90 -2.25 7.18 13.98
C ALA A 90 -1.58 8.24 14.84
N PHE A 91 -1.66 9.52 14.44
CA PHE A 91 -1.16 10.63 15.24
C PHE A 91 -1.92 10.75 16.58
N ILE A 92 -3.25 10.74 16.55
CA ILE A 92 -4.07 10.79 17.78
C ILE A 92 -3.70 9.64 18.72
N ILE A 93 -3.61 8.40 18.23
CA ILE A 93 -3.26 7.24 19.05
C ILE A 93 -1.82 7.35 19.57
N ALA A 94 -0.88 7.85 18.76
CA ALA A 94 0.51 8.06 19.17
C ALA A 94 0.59 9.03 20.36
N VAL A 95 -0.10 10.18 20.28
CA VAL A 95 -0.18 11.19 21.35
C VAL A 95 -0.87 10.61 22.60
N LEU A 96 -2.01 9.94 22.45
CA LEU A 96 -2.72 9.32 23.56
C LEU A 96 -1.85 8.28 24.30
N LEU A 97 -1.05 7.54 23.57
CA LEU A 97 -0.14 6.53 24.12
C LEU A 97 1.22 7.10 24.59
N GLU A 98 1.48 8.40 24.50
CA GLU A 98 2.68 9.03 25.00
C GLU A 98 2.69 9.12 26.53
N GLY A 99 1.57 9.45 27.14
CA GLY A 99 1.38 9.59 28.58
C GLY A 99 1.76 8.34 29.39
N ASN A 100 1.75 8.48 30.71
CA ASN A 100 2.05 7.36 31.64
C ASN A 100 0.79 6.51 31.89
N ILE A 101 0.27 5.88 30.82
CA ILE A 101 -0.97 5.08 30.86
C ILE A 101 -0.65 3.65 31.29
N ARG A 102 -1.38 3.15 32.29
CA ARG A 102 -1.32 1.74 32.69
C ARG A 102 -1.73 0.85 31.52
N GLY A 103 -0.90 -0.17 31.19
CA GLY A 103 -1.18 -1.06 30.06
C GLY A 103 -0.74 -0.57 28.67
N LYS A 104 0.02 0.52 28.60
CA LYS A 104 0.54 1.12 27.35
C LYS A 104 1.15 0.10 26.36
N THR A 105 1.93 -0.84 26.88
CA THR A 105 2.54 -1.90 26.05
C THR A 105 1.47 -2.82 25.45
N PHE A 106 0.46 -3.18 26.22
CA PHE A 106 -0.66 -3.98 25.73
C PHE A 106 -1.39 -3.30 24.58
N PHE A 107 -1.77 -2.03 24.76
CA PHE A 107 -2.46 -1.28 23.70
C PHE A 107 -1.64 -1.17 22.42
N ARG A 108 -0.32 -0.96 22.53
CA ARG A 108 0.57 -0.95 21.38
C ARG A 108 0.60 -2.28 20.66
N THR A 109 0.73 -3.38 21.40
CA THR A 109 0.74 -4.72 20.82
C THR A 109 -0.55 -5.01 20.10
N VAL A 110 -1.71 -4.68 20.69
CA VAL A 110 -3.02 -4.87 20.06
C VAL A 110 -3.19 -4.03 18.79
N CYS A 111 -2.77 -2.76 18.82
CA CYS A 111 -2.86 -1.90 17.63
C CYS A 111 -1.89 -2.32 16.52
N PHE A 112 -0.73 -2.91 16.88
CA PHE A 112 0.27 -3.34 15.90
C PHE A 112 0.02 -4.75 15.36
N MET A 113 -0.72 -5.58 16.08
CA MET A 113 -0.99 -6.98 15.70
C MET A 113 -1.58 -7.13 14.28
N PRO A 114 -2.57 -6.31 13.84
CA PRO A 114 -3.13 -6.43 12.50
C PRO A 114 -2.11 -6.23 11.39
N TYR A 115 -1.09 -5.40 11.60
CA TYR A 115 -0.03 -5.15 10.62
C TYR A 115 0.85 -6.37 10.35
N ILE A 116 1.05 -7.24 11.35
CA ILE A 116 1.88 -8.44 11.22
C ILE A 116 1.17 -9.55 10.44
N ILE A 117 -0.17 -9.52 10.42
CA ILE A 117 -0.96 -10.55 9.74
C ILE A 117 -0.81 -10.38 8.22
N SER A 118 -0.63 -11.50 7.52
CA SER A 118 -0.58 -11.50 6.05
C SER A 118 -1.82 -10.84 5.45
N SER A 119 -1.62 -9.90 4.53
CA SER A 119 -2.72 -9.21 3.84
C SER A 119 -3.63 -10.18 3.08
N VAL A 120 -3.09 -11.31 2.60
CA VAL A 120 -3.88 -12.38 1.96
C VAL A 120 -4.83 -13.02 2.97
N ALA A 121 -4.34 -13.35 4.17
CA ALA A 121 -5.16 -13.93 5.23
C ALA A 121 -6.26 -12.97 5.69
N VAL A 122 -5.92 -11.67 5.86
CA VAL A 122 -6.89 -10.62 6.17
C VAL A 122 -7.96 -10.49 5.09
N SER A 123 -7.55 -10.48 3.82
CA SER A 123 -8.49 -10.37 2.69
C SER A 123 -9.45 -11.56 2.63
N ILE A 124 -8.95 -12.77 2.79
CA ILE A 124 -9.78 -13.99 2.80
C ILE A 124 -10.74 -13.96 3.99
N PHE A 125 -10.26 -13.61 5.19
CA PHE A 125 -11.10 -13.52 6.38
C PHE A 125 -12.26 -12.54 6.17
N PHE A 126 -11.99 -11.31 5.76
CA PHE A 126 -13.02 -10.30 5.57
C PHE A 126 -13.94 -10.60 4.38
N MET A 127 -13.45 -11.26 3.33
CA MET A 127 -14.28 -11.72 2.23
C MET A 127 -15.37 -12.69 2.72
N TYR A 128 -15.02 -13.68 3.55
CA TYR A 128 -16.00 -14.60 4.15
C TYR A 128 -16.82 -13.95 5.27
N PHE A 129 -16.25 -13.00 5.99
CA PHE A 129 -16.95 -12.31 7.06
C PHE A 129 -18.10 -11.43 6.54
N PHE A 130 -17.88 -10.76 5.39
CA PHE A 130 -18.85 -9.86 4.76
C PHE A 130 -19.55 -10.43 3.52
N VAL A 131 -19.51 -11.72 3.30
CA VAL A 131 -20.33 -12.38 2.26
C VAL A 131 -21.79 -12.41 2.68
N LYS A 132 -22.69 -12.56 1.72
CA LYS A 132 -24.12 -12.79 2.01
C LYS A 132 -24.29 -13.94 2.99
N GLY A 133 -25.04 -13.71 4.10
CA GLY A 133 -25.20 -14.67 5.20
C GLY A 133 -23.98 -14.84 6.11
N GLY A 134 -22.87 -14.13 5.85
CA GLY A 134 -21.68 -14.15 6.71
C GLY A 134 -21.91 -13.46 8.05
N LEU A 135 -21.01 -13.73 9.02
CA LEU A 135 -21.16 -13.21 10.39
C LEU A 135 -21.22 -11.67 10.43
N GLY A 136 -20.35 -10.98 9.70
CA GLY A 136 -20.35 -9.53 9.64
C GLY A 136 -21.61 -8.97 8.99
N THR A 137 -22.08 -9.60 7.92
CA THR A 137 -23.34 -9.22 7.27
C THR A 137 -24.52 -9.41 8.21
N ARG A 138 -24.58 -10.52 8.95
CA ARG A 138 -25.65 -10.75 9.96
C ARG A 138 -25.63 -9.70 11.07
N LEU A 139 -24.45 -9.28 11.54
CA LEU A 139 -24.33 -8.20 12.52
C LEU A 139 -24.89 -6.88 11.98
N PHE A 140 -24.61 -6.55 10.72
CA PHE A 140 -25.16 -5.34 10.10
C PHE A 140 -26.67 -5.43 9.87
N MET A 141 -27.20 -6.61 9.59
CA MET A 141 -28.65 -6.83 9.49
C MET A 141 -29.38 -6.49 10.80
N LEU A 142 -28.75 -6.65 11.96
CA LEU A 142 -29.34 -6.21 13.25
C LEU A 142 -29.56 -4.70 13.31
N PHE A 143 -28.82 -3.93 12.51
CA PHE A 143 -28.95 -2.47 12.37
C PHE A 143 -29.74 -2.05 11.12
N GLY A 144 -30.46 -3.00 10.47
CA GLY A 144 -31.31 -2.72 9.33
C GLY A 144 -30.60 -2.74 7.97
N ALA A 145 -29.39 -3.28 7.88
CA ALA A 145 -28.69 -3.44 6.63
C ALA A 145 -29.24 -4.63 5.81
N GLU A 146 -29.07 -4.59 4.50
CA GLU A 146 -29.47 -5.67 3.59
C GLU A 146 -28.51 -6.87 3.65
N ASP A 147 -29.05 -8.08 3.42
CA ASP A 147 -28.24 -9.30 3.29
C ASP A 147 -27.58 -9.35 1.91
N THR A 148 -26.43 -8.73 1.78
CA THR A 148 -25.69 -8.63 0.52
C THR A 148 -24.21 -8.97 0.72
N THR A 149 -23.51 -9.24 -0.38
CA THR A 149 -22.05 -9.35 -0.38
C THR A 149 -21.44 -7.96 -0.56
N TRP A 150 -20.92 -7.38 0.52
CA TRP A 150 -20.49 -5.99 0.59
C TRP A 150 -19.36 -5.62 -0.38
N PHE A 151 -18.43 -6.55 -0.64
CA PHE A 151 -17.30 -6.31 -1.56
C PHE A 151 -17.68 -6.32 -3.04
N THR A 152 -18.80 -6.92 -3.42
CA THR A 152 -19.29 -6.91 -4.81
C THR A 152 -20.23 -5.75 -5.11
N ASN A 153 -20.67 -5.05 -4.08
CA ASN A 153 -21.54 -3.89 -4.22
C ASN A 153 -20.68 -2.65 -4.50
N LYS A 154 -20.87 -2.04 -5.69
CA LYS A 154 -20.11 -0.87 -6.16
C LYS A 154 -20.12 0.31 -5.18
N ASN A 155 -21.21 0.48 -4.43
CA ASN A 155 -21.36 1.62 -3.51
C ASN A 155 -20.58 1.46 -2.21
N TYR A 156 -20.34 0.21 -1.78
CA TYR A 156 -19.76 -0.07 -0.46
C TYR A 156 -18.35 -0.68 -0.53
N ALA A 157 -18.00 -1.33 -1.64
CA ALA A 157 -16.74 -2.06 -1.77
C ALA A 157 -15.52 -1.20 -1.40
N LEU A 158 -15.43 0.00 -1.97
CA LEU A 158 -14.32 0.92 -1.72
C LEU A 158 -14.22 1.35 -0.25
N PHE A 159 -15.36 1.57 0.39
CA PHE A 159 -15.44 1.94 1.81
C PHE A 159 -14.93 0.81 2.72
N PHE A 160 -15.37 -0.44 2.48
CA PHE A 160 -14.90 -1.59 3.26
C PHE A 160 -13.41 -1.84 3.06
N VAL A 161 -12.91 -1.75 1.83
CA VAL A 161 -11.48 -1.86 1.53
C VAL A 161 -10.68 -0.79 2.27
N ALA A 162 -11.15 0.46 2.27
CA ALA A 162 -10.50 1.56 2.97
C ALA A 162 -10.42 1.31 4.47
N ILE A 163 -11.52 0.93 5.12
CA ILE A 163 -11.57 0.67 6.57
C ILE A 163 -10.64 -0.47 6.96
N ILE A 164 -10.68 -1.59 6.23
CA ILE A 164 -9.85 -2.75 6.53
C ILE A 164 -8.37 -2.40 6.36
N TYR A 165 -8.02 -1.67 5.33
CA TYR A 165 -6.65 -1.23 5.08
C TYR A 165 -6.17 -0.25 6.16
N ILE A 166 -7.00 0.73 6.55
CA ILE A 166 -6.71 1.65 7.65
C ILE A 166 -6.47 0.87 8.95
N TRP A 167 -7.36 -0.05 9.30
CA TRP A 167 -7.23 -0.88 10.50
C TRP A 167 -5.93 -1.71 10.49
N GLN A 168 -5.58 -2.31 9.36
CA GLN A 168 -4.37 -3.13 9.23
C GLN A 168 -3.09 -2.29 9.38
N GLN A 169 -3.06 -1.09 8.82
CA GLN A 169 -1.86 -0.27 8.75
C GLN A 169 -1.69 0.67 9.95
N LEU A 170 -2.74 0.94 10.68
CA LEU A 170 -2.81 1.97 11.74
C LEU A 170 -1.69 1.83 12.79
N GLY A 171 -1.42 0.60 13.23
CA GLY A 171 -0.39 0.34 14.24
C GLY A 171 1.03 0.66 13.78
N PHE A 172 1.33 0.42 12.52
CA PHE A 172 2.63 0.75 11.93
C PHE A 172 2.87 2.27 11.93
N TYR A 173 1.91 3.03 11.41
CA TYR A 173 2.01 4.50 11.38
C TYR A 173 2.02 5.13 12.76
N MET A 174 1.27 4.58 13.72
CA MET A 174 1.33 5.00 15.13
C MET A 174 2.76 4.89 15.69
N ILE A 175 3.49 3.81 15.37
CA ILE A 175 4.87 3.63 15.82
C ILE A 175 5.81 4.61 15.13
N LEU A 176 5.62 4.89 13.83
CA LEU A 176 6.41 5.87 13.09
C LEU A 176 6.31 7.26 13.70
N TYR A 177 5.11 7.79 13.93
CA TYR A 177 4.93 9.10 14.56
C TYR A 177 5.64 9.22 15.90
N ARG A 178 5.61 8.16 16.66
CA ARG A 178 6.28 8.13 17.96
C ARG A 178 7.82 8.06 17.89
N SER A 179 8.39 7.45 16.85
CA SER A 179 9.85 7.40 16.67
C SER A 179 10.41 8.78 16.33
N GLU A 180 9.67 9.60 15.60
CA GLU A 180 10.04 10.97 15.24
C GLU A 180 10.03 11.91 16.46
N GLU A 181 9.05 11.82 17.37
CA GLU A 181 9.01 12.64 18.59
C GLU A 181 10.25 12.43 19.48
N ARG A 182 10.79 11.21 19.55
CA ARG A 182 12.02 10.95 20.30
C ARG A 182 13.26 11.63 19.71
N ARG A 183 13.29 11.91 18.42
CA ARG A 183 14.40 12.66 17.78
C ARG A 183 14.31 14.13 18.10
N VAL A 184 13.16 14.74 17.90
CA VAL A 184 12.92 16.17 18.14
C VAL A 184 13.16 16.52 19.62
N GLY A 185 12.75 15.69 20.57
CA GLY A 185 12.95 15.93 22.00
C GLY A 185 14.41 15.77 22.51
N LYS A 186 15.33 15.28 21.68
CA LYS A 186 16.76 15.17 22.03
C LYS A 186 17.63 16.29 21.45
N GLU A 187 17.07 17.12 20.58
CA GLU A 187 17.77 18.25 19.95
C GLU A 187 17.47 19.59 20.66
N CYS A 188 16.65 19.61 21.70
CA CYS A 188 16.47 20.67 22.68
C CYS A 188 17.22 20.32 23.98
#